data_16e2b7fba3918e1983a0335ca2da04b4
#
_entry.id   16e2b7fba3918e1983a0335ca2da04b4
#
_cell.length_a   1.000
_cell.length_b   1.000
_cell.length_c   1.000
_cell.angle_alpha   90.00
_cell.angle_beta   90.00
_cell.angle_gamma   90.00
#
_symmetry.space_group_name_H-M   'P 1'
#
loop_
_entity.id
_entity.type
_entity.pdbx_description
1 polymer ?
#
loop_
_entity_poly.entity_id
_entity_poly.type
_entity_poly.pdbx_seq_one_letter_code
_entity_poly.pdbx_strand_id
1 'polypeptide(L)'
;MSKNSDSVRPKKALGQHFLKDESVARRIADTLEPWHDLPVIEVGPGMGVLTKYLLADGYDLKVAEIDSESIDYLRIHYPELDGRIIDGDFLQLDLNEVFPGEGDFCVIGNYPYNISSQIFFHVLDYKDRVMCCSGMLQREVAERLAAPPGTKARGILSVLLQAWYDI
;
A
#
# COMPACT_ATOMS: atom_id res chain seq x y z
N MET A 1 -24.12 21.39 16.74
CA MET A 1 -23.75 19.98 17.00
C MET A 1 -22.41 19.72 16.38
N SER A 2 -21.38 19.63 17.20
CA SER A 2 -20.02 19.32 16.78
C SER A 2 -19.99 17.87 16.24
N LYS A 3 -19.73 17.68 14.95
CA LYS A 3 -19.38 16.37 14.42
C LYS A 3 -18.04 16.00 15.05
N ASN A 4 -18.00 14.91 15.81
CA ASN A 4 -16.76 14.33 16.28
C ASN A 4 -15.85 14.09 15.07
N SER A 5 -14.84 14.92 14.91
CA SER A 5 -13.86 14.89 13.82
C SER A 5 -12.78 13.81 14.00
N ASP A 6 -12.90 12.96 15.02
CA ASP A 6 -11.82 12.07 15.45
C ASP A 6 -11.86 10.67 14.86
N SER A 7 -12.81 10.32 14.00
CA SER A 7 -12.82 9.01 13.35
C SER A 7 -13.44 9.02 11.96
N VAL A 8 -12.69 8.52 10.99
CA VAL A 8 -13.18 8.22 9.65
C VAL A 8 -13.78 6.81 9.64
N ARG A 9 -14.91 6.60 8.95
CA ARG A 9 -15.54 5.28 8.82
C ARG A 9 -15.12 4.61 7.52
N PRO A 10 -14.83 3.29 7.53
CA PRO A 10 -14.54 2.55 6.30
C PRO A 10 -15.70 2.63 5.32
N LYS A 11 -15.39 2.89 4.05
CA LYS A 11 -16.37 2.96 2.95
C LYS A 11 -16.34 1.68 2.14
N LYS A 12 -17.44 0.93 2.15
CA LYS A 12 -17.54 -0.35 1.40
C LYS A 12 -17.30 -0.18 -0.09
N ALA A 13 -17.76 0.92 -0.68
CA ALA A 13 -17.57 1.22 -2.10
C ALA A 13 -16.09 1.35 -2.49
N LEU A 14 -15.23 1.73 -1.55
CA LEU A 14 -13.78 1.83 -1.75
C LEU A 14 -13.04 0.56 -1.30
N GLY A 15 -13.75 -0.47 -0.84
CA GLY A 15 -13.13 -1.69 -0.30
C GLY A 15 -12.30 -1.47 0.95
N GLN A 16 -12.56 -0.38 1.68
CA GLN A 16 -11.77 0.01 2.86
C GLN A 16 -11.97 -0.95 4.02
N HIS A 17 -10.86 -1.39 4.60
CA HIS A 17 -10.78 -2.16 5.84
C HIS A 17 -9.71 -1.53 6.72
N PHE A 18 -10.14 -0.77 7.72
CA PHE A 18 -9.18 -0.14 8.62
C PHE A 18 -8.56 -1.19 9.54
N LEU A 19 -7.25 -1.27 9.48
CA LEU A 19 -6.46 -2.14 10.33
C LEU A 19 -6.60 -1.69 11.79
N LYS A 20 -7.01 -2.60 12.67
CA LYS A 20 -7.22 -2.31 14.10
C LYS A 20 -6.12 -2.90 14.98
N ASP A 21 -5.48 -3.96 14.52
CA ASP A 21 -4.43 -4.63 15.26
C ASP A 21 -3.07 -3.97 14.99
N GLU A 22 -2.61 -3.24 15.99
CA GLU A 22 -1.33 -2.54 15.96
C GLU A 22 -0.13 -3.46 15.76
N SER A 23 -0.20 -4.69 16.28
CA SER A 23 0.87 -5.68 16.12
C SER A 23 1.00 -6.14 14.67
N VAL A 24 -0.11 -6.23 13.96
CA VAL A 24 -0.13 -6.54 12.52
C VAL A 24 0.45 -5.37 11.72
N ALA A 25 0.06 -4.14 12.03
CA ALA A 25 0.60 -2.95 11.38
C ALA A 25 2.14 -2.87 11.57
N ARG A 26 2.63 -3.12 12.78
CA ARG A 26 4.07 -3.17 13.06
C ARG A 26 4.78 -4.22 12.21
N ARG A 27 4.24 -5.42 12.15
CA ARG A 27 4.82 -6.52 11.35
C ARG A 27 4.83 -6.22 9.86
N ILE A 28 3.80 -5.54 9.34
CA ILE A 28 3.78 -5.11 7.95
C ILE A 28 4.89 -4.10 7.68
N ALA A 29 5.05 -3.09 8.53
CA ALA A 29 6.12 -2.10 8.41
C ALA A 29 7.50 -2.77 8.45
N ASP A 30 7.71 -3.73 9.33
CA ASP A 30 8.98 -4.46 9.49
C ASP A 30 9.40 -5.24 8.23
N THR A 31 8.47 -5.57 7.35
CA THR A 31 8.79 -6.24 6.08
C THR A 31 9.65 -5.40 5.15
N LEU A 32 9.69 -4.09 5.33
CA LEU A 32 10.52 -3.19 4.52
C LEU A 32 11.94 -2.99 5.06
N GLU A 33 12.28 -3.55 6.20
CA GLU A 33 13.61 -3.36 6.82
C GLU A 33 14.78 -3.57 5.85
N PRO A 34 14.81 -4.63 4.99
CA PRO A 34 15.89 -4.83 4.03
C PRO A 34 16.03 -3.72 2.97
N TRP A 35 15.00 -2.91 2.76
CA TRP A 35 14.96 -1.82 1.78
C TRP A 35 14.77 -0.44 2.42
N HIS A 36 15.25 -0.27 3.65
CA HIS A 36 15.04 0.95 4.43
C HIS A 36 15.52 2.24 3.73
N ASP A 37 16.54 2.14 2.90
CA ASP A 37 17.12 3.29 2.18
C ASP A 37 16.35 3.68 0.91
N LEU A 38 15.33 2.92 0.52
CA LEU A 38 14.53 3.20 -0.67
C LEU A 38 13.29 4.03 -0.32
N PRO A 39 12.86 4.92 -1.23
CA PRO A 39 11.56 5.58 -1.11
C PRO A 39 10.41 4.59 -1.08
N VAL A 40 9.34 4.94 -0.38
CA VAL A 40 8.17 4.08 -0.17
C VAL A 40 6.90 4.82 -0.55
N ILE A 41 5.98 4.14 -1.23
CA ILE A 41 4.60 4.59 -1.38
C ILE A 41 3.67 3.65 -0.62
N GLU A 42 2.88 4.21 0.29
CA GLU A 42 1.78 3.49 0.96
C GLU A 42 0.48 3.69 0.20
N VAL A 43 -0.17 2.58 -0.12
CA VAL A 43 -1.45 2.56 -0.82
C VAL A 43 -2.60 2.50 0.18
N GLY A 44 -3.46 3.52 0.17
CA GLY A 44 -4.66 3.57 1.00
C GLY A 44 -4.37 3.64 2.50
N PRO A 45 -3.64 4.66 2.97
CA PRO A 45 -3.25 4.76 4.38
C PRO A 45 -4.43 4.88 5.36
N GLY A 46 -5.59 5.31 4.90
CA GLY A 46 -6.77 5.50 5.74
C GLY A 46 -6.48 6.47 6.88
N MET A 47 -6.66 6.01 8.10
CA MET A 47 -6.36 6.80 9.32
C MET A 47 -4.88 6.73 9.76
N GLY A 48 -4.00 6.14 8.96
CA GLY A 48 -2.57 6.14 9.21
C GLY A 48 -2.06 5.11 10.21
N VAL A 49 -2.76 4.00 10.40
CA VAL A 49 -2.34 2.95 11.36
C VAL A 49 -1.00 2.33 10.96
N LEU A 50 -0.79 2.05 9.69
CA LEU A 50 0.49 1.60 9.15
C LEU A 50 1.46 2.78 8.97
N THR A 51 0.95 3.90 8.49
CA THR A 51 1.71 5.14 8.23
C THR A 51 2.55 5.58 9.42
N LYS A 52 2.00 5.56 10.63
CA LYS A 52 2.71 6.01 11.84
C LYS A 52 3.98 5.21 12.13
N TYR A 53 3.98 3.90 11.86
CA TYR A 53 5.16 3.06 12.03
C TYR A 53 6.22 3.35 10.96
N LEU A 54 5.79 3.55 9.72
CA LEU A 54 6.71 3.91 8.64
C LEU A 54 7.37 5.27 8.88
N LEU A 55 6.62 6.26 9.37
CA LEU A 55 7.16 7.56 9.74
C LEU A 55 8.11 7.47 10.93
N ALA A 56 7.73 6.72 11.98
CA ALA A 56 8.56 6.53 13.17
C ALA A 56 9.88 5.85 12.85
N ASP A 57 9.89 4.94 11.90
CA ASP A 57 11.10 4.22 11.44
C ASP A 57 11.95 5.05 10.45
N GLY A 58 11.51 6.24 10.08
CA GLY A 58 12.29 7.17 9.25
C GLY A 58 12.29 6.87 7.76
N TYR A 59 11.30 6.14 7.23
CA TYR A 59 11.18 5.92 5.80
C TYR A 59 10.90 7.23 5.04
N ASP A 60 11.45 7.34 3.84
CA ASP A 60 11.08 8.37 2.87
C ASP A 60 9.72 7.99 2.26
N LEU A 61 8.65 8.43 2.91
CA LEU A 61 7.28 7.97 2.68
C LEU A 61 6.45 8.98 1.90
N LYS A 62 5.79 8.49 0.83
CA LYS A 62 4.63 9.11 0.20
C LYS A 62 3.41 8.21 0.41
N VAL A 63 2.23 8.80 0.41
CA VAL A 63 0.98 8.05 0.55
C VAL A 63 0.02 8.41 -0.58
N ALA A 64 -0.68 7.42 -1.12
CA ALA A 64 -1.73 7.61 -2.12
C ALA A 64 -3.08 7.25 -1.51
N GLU A 65 -4.00 8.22 -1.46
CA GLU A 65 -5.32 8.06 -0.88
C GLU A 65 -6.38 8.70 -1.78
N ILE A 66 -7.49 8.01 -1.99
CA ILE A 66 -8.61 8.47 -2.80
C ILE A 66 -9.75 9.06 -1.95
N ASP A 67 -9.82 8.69 -0.68
CA ASP A 67 -10.86 9.13 0.22
C ASP A 67 -10.54 10.48 0.84
N SER A 68 -11.33 11.50 0.51
CA SER A 68 -11.11 12.87 0.98
C SER A 68 -11.16 13.01 2.51
N GLU A 69 -12.02 12.24 3.20
CA GLU A 69 -12.09 12.28 4.67
C GLU A 69 -10.81 11.72 5.29
N SER A 70 -10.25 10.65 4.72
CA SER A 70 -8.97 10.10 5.14
C SER A 70 -7.81 11.07 4.86
N ILE A 71 -7.82 11.73 3.72
CA ILE A 71 -6.82 12.76 3.38
C ILE A 71 -6.84 13.91 4.40
N ASP A 72 -8.03 14.42 4.72
CA ASP A 72 -8.17 15.49 5.71
C ASP A 72 -7.70 15.05 7.10
N TYR A 73 -8.02 13.81 7.48
CA TYR A 73 -7.53 13.22 8.72
C TYR A 73 -5.99 13.14 8.76
N LEU A 74 -5.38 12.65 7.68
CA LEU A 74 -3.92 12.54 7.58
C LEU A 74 -3.23 13.90 7.66
N ARG A 75 -3.76 14.91 6.99
CA ARG A 75 -3.22 16.27 7.03
C ARG A 75 -3.20 16.86 8.44
N ILE A 76 -4.23 16.56 9.23
CA ILE A 76 -4.36 17.06 10.60
C ILE A 76 -3.43 16.31 11.56
N HIS A 77 -3.37 14.96 11.44
CA HIS A 77 -2.72 14.11 12.44
C HIS A 77 -1.26 13.75 12.11
N TYR A 78 -0.86 13.90 10.83
CA TYR A 78 0.48 13.55 10.35
C TYR A 78 1.08 14.70 9.56
N PRO A 79 1.51 15.79 10.24
CA PRO A 79 2.12 16.94 9.57
C PRO A 79 3.40 16.60 8.81
N GLU A 80 4.06 15.49 9.15
CA GLU A 80 5.23 14.96 8.44
C GLU A 80 4.91 14.57 6.99
N LEU A 81 3.65 14.35 6.67
CA LEU A 81 3.18 14.04 5.31
C LEU A 81 2.90 15.28 4.46
N ASP A 82 3.22 16.48 4.94
CA ASP A 82 3.06 17.70 4.13
C ASP A 82 3.83 17.59 2.82
N GLY A 83 3.12 17.82 1.70
CA GLY A 83 3.67 17.63 0.35
C GLY A 83 3.89 16.17 -0.07
N ARG A 84 3.47 15.19 0.73
CA ARG A 84 3.68 13.75 0.49
C ARG A 84 2.39 12.95 0.35
N ILE A 85 1.24 13.61 0.44
CA ILE A 85 -0.08 12.99 0.21
C ILE A 85 -0.47 13.19 -1.24
N ILE A 86 -0.67 12.09 -1.94
CA ILE A 86 -1.17 12.07 -3.32
C ILE A 86 -2.67 11.80 -3.25
N ASP A 87 -3.45 12.82 -3.59
CA ASP A 87 -4.91 12.73 -3.68
C ASP A 87 -5.28 12.10 -5.02
N GLY A 88 -5.60 10.83 -4.99
CA GLY A 88 -5.96 10.11 -6.21
C GLY A 88 -5.97 8.60 -6.09
N ASP A 89 -6.43 7.97 -7.16
CA ASP A 89 -6.45 6.53 -7.30
C ASP A 89 -5.06 5.99 -7.64
N PHE A 90 -4.49 5.17 -6.77
CA PHE A 90 -3.20 4.53 -7.00
C PHE A 90 -3.10 3.84 -8.36
N LEU A 91 -4.19 3.23 -8.83
CA LEU A 91 -4.23 2.51 -10.13
C LEU A 91 -4.09 3.44 -11.34
N GLN A 92 -4.32 4.75 -11.15
CA GLN A 92 -4.19 5.76 -12.21
C GLN A 92 -2.88 6.56 -12.12
N LEU A 93 -2.07 6.35 -11.08
CA LEU A 93 -0.82 7.08 -10.89
C LEU A 93 0.26 6.59 -11.86
N ASP A 94 0.95 7.52 -12.48
CA ASP A 94 2.25 7.23 -13.08
C ASP A 94 3.33 7.24 -11.97
N LEU A 95 3.80 6.07 -11.59
CA LEU A 95 4.80 5.93 -10.53
C LEU A 95 6.17 6.52 -10.92
N ASN A 96 6.43 6.72 -12.20
CA ASN A 96 7.62 7.44 -12.66
C ASN A 96 7.52 8.95 -12.39
N GLU A 97 6.31 9.51 -12.35
CA GLU A 97 6.09 10.89 -11.92
C GLU A 97 6.14 11.03 -10.39
N VAL A 98 5.63 10.03 -9.67
CA VAL A 98 5.69 9.99 -8.19
C VAL A 98 7.13 9.91 -7.70
N PHE A 99 7.96 9.10 -8.36
CA PHE A 99 9.38 8.92 -8.07
C PHE A 99 10.20 9.24 -9.32
N PRO A 100 10.47 10.53 -9.59
CA PRO A 100 11.25 10.94 -10.75
C PRO A 100 12.66 10.33 -10.75
N GLY A 101 13.18 10.05 -11.94
CA GLY A 101 14.48 9.42 -12.10
C GLY A 101 14.39 7.91 -12.33
N GLU A 102 15.51 7.22 -12.17
CA GLU A 102 15.64 5.78 -12.45
C GLU A 102 15.81 4.93 -11.18
N GLY A 103 15.72 5.56 -10.00
CA GLY A 103 15.90 4.89 -8.72
C GLY A 103 14.78 3.93 -8.37
N ASP A 104 15.11 2.96 -7.54
CA ASP A 104 14.18 1.95 -7.05
C ASP A 104 13.29 2.50 -5.93
N PHE A 105 12.15 1.89 -5.71
CA PHE A 105 11.23 2.21 -4.62
C PHE A 105 10.43 0.98 -4.18
N CYS A 106 9.72 1.12 -3.05
CA CYS A 106 8.88 0.07 -2.50
C CYS A 106 7.41 0.49 -2.46
N VAL A 107 6.53 -0.50 -2.55
CA VAL A 107 5.08 -0.35 -2.41
C VAL A 107 4.61 -1.12 -1.19
N ILE A 108 3.81 -0.49 -0.35
CA ILE A 108 3.27 -1.12 0.86
C ILE A 108 1.83 -0.67 1.09
N GLY A 109 1.04 -1.49 1.76
CA GLY A 109 -0.29 -1.09 2.16
C GLY A 109 -1.08 -2.16 2.89
N ASN A 110 -2.15 -1.72 3.54
CA ASN A 110 -3.29 -2.56 3.87
C ASN A 110 -4.24 -2.46 2.68
N TYR A 111 -4.09 -3.36 1.70
CA TYR A 111 -4.70 -3.18 0.40
C TYR A 111 -6.23 -3.29 0.43
N PRO A 112 -6.95 -2.37 -0.25
CA PRO A 112 -8.39 -2.48 -0.42
C PRO A 112 -8.75 -3.81 -1.10
N TYR A 113 -9.76 -4.53 -0.58
CA TYR A 113 -10.07 -5.89 -1.03
C TYR A 113 -10.55 -5.95 -2.47
N ASN A 114 -11.31 -4.94 -2.91
CA ASN A 114 -11.91 -4.93 -4.25
C ASN A 114 -10.92 -4.64 -5.38
N ILE A 115 -9.71 -4.14 -5.08
CA ILE A 115 -8.70 -3.74 -6.08
C ILE A 115 -7.32 -4.38 -5.87
N SER A 116 -7.18 -5.30 -4.92
CA SER A 116 -5.87 -5.86 -4.58
C SER A 116 -5.16 -6.51 -5.77
N SER A 117 -5.86 -7.30 -6.58
CA SER A 117 -5.28 -7.90 -7.81
C SER A 117 -4.84 -6.85 -8.83
N GLN A 118 -5.62 -5.77 -8.99
CA GLN A 118 -5.30 -4.67 -9.91
C GLN A 118 -4.07 -3.89 -9.44
N ILE A 119 -3.87 -3.74 -8.12
CA ILE A 119 -2.68 -3.14 -7.55
C ILE A 119 -1.44 -3.92 -7.98
N PHE A 120 -1.46 -5.25 -7.92
CA PHE A 120 -0.32 -6.07 -8.35
C PHE A 120 -0.06 -6.02 -9.86
N PHE A 121 -1.10 -5.95 -10.69
CA PHE A 121 -0.90 -5.69 -12.12
C PHE A 121 -0.27 -4.33 -12.37
N HIS A 122 -0.69 -3.31 -11.63
CA HIS A 122 -0.08 -1.99 -11.73
C HIS A 122 1.39 -1.99 -11.28
N VAL A 123 1.72 -2.69 -10.20
CA VAL A 123 3.10 -2.89 -9.75
C VAL A 123 3.95 -3.56 -10.83
N LEU A 124 3.42 -4.55 -11.53
CA LEU A 124 4.13 -5.24 -12.62
C LEU A 124 4.52 -4.31 -13.77
N ASP A 125 3.75 -3.25 -14.03
CA ASP A 125 4.10 -2.24 -15.03
C ASP A 125 5.39 -1.49 -14.66
N TYR A 126 5.75 -1.49 -13.37
CA TYR A 126 6.97 -0.85 -12.82
C TYR A 126 7.95 -1.86 -12.21
N LYS A 127 7.90 -3.11 -12.62
CA LYS A 127 8.69 -4.22 -12.05
C LYS A 127 10.21 -3.99 -12.05
N ASP A 128 10.71 -3.18 -12.97
CA ASP A 128 12.13 -2.87 -13.07
C ASP A 128 12.59 -1.87 -11.98
N ARG A 129 11.66 -1.23 -11.28
CA ARG A 129 11.92 -0.23 -10.24
C ARG A 129 11.34 -0.61 -8.87
N VAL A 130 10.26 -1.39 -8.83
CA VAL A 130 9.65 -1.82 -7.57
C VAL A 130 10.43 -3.01 -7.01
N MET A 131 11.23 -2.75 -5.98
CA MET A 131 12.07 -3.78 -5.35
C MET A 131 11.30 -4.65 -4.38
N CYS A 132 10.30 -4.10 -3.72
CA CYS A 132 9.45 -4.81 -2.77
C CYS A 132 8.02 -4.29 -2.86
N CYS A 133 7.07 -5.21 -2.87
CA CYS A 133 5.66 -4.92 -2.70
C CYS A 133 5.13 -5.76 -1.53
N SER A 134 4.83 -5.11 -0.43
CA SER A 134 4.43 -5.76 0.81
C SER A 134 3.09 -5.24 1.32
N GLY A 135 2.45 -5.97 2.20
CA GLY A 135 1.20 -5.51 2.81
C GLY A 135 0.28 -6.63 3.25
N MET A 136 -0.94 -6.24 3.60
CA MET A 136 -1.98 -7.17 3.99
C MET A 136 -2.98 -7.37 2.86
N LEU A 137 -3.30 -8.63 2.61
CA LEU A 137 -4.25 -9.09 1.62
C LEU A 137 -5.31 -9.99 2.25
N GLN A 138 -6.42 -10.18 1.55
CA GLN A 138 -7.28 -11.33 1.84
C GLN A 138 -6.50 -12.62 1.63
N ARG A 139 -6.70 -13.59 2.54
CA ARG A 139 -6.01 -14.87 2.52
C ARG A 139 -6.11 -15.57 1.16
N GLU A 140 -7.28 -15.59 0.56
CA GLU A 140 -7.53 -16.22 -0.74
C GLU A 140 -6.67 -15.62 -1.87
N VAL A 141 -6.49 -14.30 -1.85
CA VAL A 141 -5.64 -13.60 -2.81
C VAL A 141 -4.18 -13.95 -2.58
N ALA A 142 -3.72 -13.91 -1.34
CA ALA A 142 -2.34 -14.26 -0.99
C ALA A 142 -2.00 -15.72 -1.37
N GLU A 143 -2.88 -16.67 -1.06
CA GLU A 143 -2.72 -18.08 -1.43
C GLU A 143 -2.65 -18.26 -2.95
N ARG A 144 -3.45 -17.51 -3.71
CA ARG A 144 -3.40 -17.54 -5.17
C ARG A 144 -2.09 -16.99 -5.72
N LEU A 145 -1.61 -15.87 -5.19
CA LEU A 145 -0.33 -15.28 -5.62
C LEU A 145 0.86 -16.22 -5.38
N ALA A 146 0.87 -16.90 -4.25
CA ALA A 146 1.92 -17.85 -3.85
C ALA A 146 1.72 -19.28 -4.40
N ALA A 147 0.66 -19.53 -5.14
CA ALA A 147 0.30 -20.88 -5.61
C ALA A 147 1.42 -21.48 -6.48
N PRO A 148 1.92 -22.69 -6.15
CA PRO A 148 2.96 -23.35 -6.93
C PRO A 148 2.47 -23.82 -8.30
N PRO A 149 3.37 -24.06 -9.26
CA PRO A 149 3.03 -24.62 -10.56
C PRO A 149 2.23 -25.90 -10.47
N GLY A 150 1.24 -26.07 -11.35
CA GLY A 150 0.40 -27.27 -11.42
C GLY A 150 -0.77 -27.30 -10.43
N THR A 151 -0.94 -26.28 -9.60
CA THR A 151 -2.11 -26.19 -8.71
C THR A 151 -3.28 -25.47 -9.35
N LYS A 152 -4.51 -25.86 -8.95
CA LYS A 152 -5.75 -25.26 -9.46
C LYS A 152 -5.91 -23.78 -9.05
N ALA A 153 -5.30 -23.38 -7.95
CA ALA A 153 -5.34 -22.01 -7.45
C ALA A 153 -4.47 -21.04 -8.26
N ARG A 154 -3.48 -21.55 -9.01
CA ARG A 154 -2.55 -20.75 -9.80
C ARG A 154 -3.27 -20.10 -10.98
N GLY A 155 -3.17 -18.78 -11.08
CA GLY A 155 -3.73 -18.00 -12.18
C GLY A 155 -2.67 -17.18 -12.91
N ILE A 156 -3.10 -16.37 -13.86
CA ILE A 156 -2.19 -15.53 -14.67
C ILE A 156 -1.38 -14.56 -13.78
N LEU A 157 -2.00 -13.98 -12.78
CA LEU A 157 -1.30 -13.06 -11.87
C LEU A 157 -0.20 -13.76 -11.07
N SER A 158 -0.45 -15.00 -10.61
CA SER A 158 0.57 -15.81 -9.93
C SER A 158 1.79 -16.04 -10.83
N VAL A 159 1.55 -16.40 -12.09
CA VAL A 159 2.61 -16.66 -13.09
C VAL A 159 3.43 -15.39 -13.32
N LEU A 160 2.78 -14.26 -13.55
CA LEU A 160 3.43 -13.01 -13.86
C LEU A 160 4.24 -12.47 -12.67
N LEU A 161 3.66 -12.49 -11.45
CA LEU A 161 4.38 -12.03 -10.26
C LEU A 161 5.57 -12.92 -9.93
N GLN A 162 5.40 -14.24 -9.96
CA GLN A 162 6.47 -15.19 -9.64
C GLN A 162 7.59 -15.21 -10.70
N ALA A 163 7.38 -14.66 -11.89
CA ALA A 163 8.42 -14.47 -12.89
C ALA A 163 9.42 -13.37 -12.50
N TRP A 164 9.01 -12.43 -11.63
CA TRP A 164 9.79 -11.25 -11.28
C TRP A 164 10.09 -11.12 -9.78
N TYR A 165 9.25 -11.73 -8.93
CA TYR A 165 9.34 -11.61 -7.48
C TYR A 165 9.33 -12.98 -6.80
N ASP A 166 10.04 -13.06 -5.68
CA ASP A 166 9.88 -14.12 -4.70
C ASP A 166 8.65 -13.81 -3.83
N ILE A 167 7.74 -14.76 -3.71
CA ILE A 167 6.46 -14.58 -3.01
C ILE A 167 6.35 -15.53 -1.82
#